data_dac18c320d737f4a990c305ef42595d0
#
_entry.id   dac18c320d737f4a990c305ef42595d0
#
_cell.length_a   1.000
_cell.length_b   1.000
_cell.length_c   1.000
_cell.angle_alpha   90.00
_cell.angle_beta   90.00
_cell.angle_gamma   90.00
#
_symmetry.space_group_name_H-M   'P 1'
#
loop_
_entity.id
_entity.type
_entity.pdbx_description
1 polymer ?
#
loop_
_entity_poly.entity_id
_entity_poly.type
_entity_poly.pdbx_seq_one_letter_code
_entity_poly.pdbx_strand_id
1 'polypeptide(L)'
;MKRLLRHAQRLRVLLLLVAVCSLFLVASQKDVVWVAKQGTRLPTYIPPDIAANSIDLGGGESVRPQKKAPKLGRELSSFGSDKDLSELQKKQKALLCGSEWQEEYTQLHDDILNNRKPPKYLVYSCGGNKYGCGGYGNRLGAITSLFYVAVITGRAFLIDWNSTVPITDYLQPKNIQWNYPTSKLKHLKRSYHYWGKGEHEKVIKESQRSAETYDVFREWIEGTNLNKYFDSPVEVVTSLWYFASSFREYKFAGRMADKLGVNARGHRFSLVGCAFDFLFERTPNFEKTLSAARESLHFKADVPRIGIHIRMGDSSLLSKSWDQRTTNSESLFMCAKMLESEIIKSNKKIHREDIKWFLATDSTEVKKYALRTYPNKVVSLAVKVEHINTRNPSTEGMTGVLLDHTLLSESDFLVLSDSSFSKTALGMNFHSLVHSTFGEKCRYKTR
;
A
#
# COMPACT_ATOMS: atom_id res chain seq x y z
N MET A 1 11.35 52.94 42.94
CA MET A 1 11.04 53.24 41.52
C MET A 1 11.26 52.06 40.57
N LYS A 2 12.42 51.38 40.51
CA LYS A 2 12.67 50.24 39.59
C LYS A 2 11.77 49.00 39.75
N ARG A 3 11.25 48.71 40.95
CA ARG A 3 10.30 47.59 41.18
C ARG A 3 8.88 47.86 40.63
N LEU A 4 8.41 49.10 40.74
CA LEU A 4 7.11 49.50 40.20
C LEU A 4 7.07 49.48 38.66
N LEU A 5 8.16 49.86 38.00
CA LEU A 5 8.30 49.80 36.54
C LEU A 5 8.27 48.36 36.01
N ARG A 6 8.88 47.39 36.70
CA ARG A 6 8.86 45.99 36.31
C ARG A 6 7.46 45.37 36.51
N HIS A 7 6.71 45.81 37.50
CA HIS A 7 5.32 45.35 37.69
C HIS A 7 4.38 45.88 36.59
N ALA A 8 4.53 47.15 36.21
CA ALA A 8 3.76 47.75 35.14
C ALA A 8 4.05 47.12 33.78
N GLN A 9 5.33 46.75 33.51
CA GLN A 9 5.66 46.01 32.28
C GLN A 9 5.06 44.58 32.25
N ARG A 10 5.09 43.87 33.37
CA ARG A 10 4.48 42.55 33.45
C ARG A 10 2.97 42.57 33.26
N LEU A 11 2.30 43.57 33.82
CA LEU A 11 0.86 43.78 33.67
C LEU A 11 0.48 44.08 32.20
N ARG A 12 1.28 44.91 31.49
CA ARG A 12 1.07 45.20 30.07
C ARG A 12 1.22 43.94 29.18
N VAL A 13 2.20 43.08 29.45
CA VAL A 13 2.39 41.84 28.72
C VAL A 13 1.20 40.85 28.98
N LEU A 14 0.73 40.78 30.22
CA LEU A 14 -0.43 39.94 30.57
C LEU A 14 -1.69 40.43 29.89
N LEU A 15 -1.95 41.71 29.85
CA LEU A 15 -3.11 42.31 29.16
C LEU A 15 -3.05 42.09 27.63
N LEU A 16 -1.86 42.17 27.02
CA LEU A 16 -1.69 41.85 25.61
C LEU A 16 -1.96 40.36 25.31
N LEU A 17 -1.50 39.43 26.15
CA LEU A 17 -1.78 38.01 25.99
C LEU A 17 -3.27 37.69 26.11
N VAL A 18 -3.96 38.33 27.07
CA VAL A 18 -5.44 38.15 27.19
C VAL A 18 -6.19 38.70 25.99
N ALA A 19 -5.76 39.86 25.44
CA ALA A 19 -6.37 40.45 24.26
C ALA A 19 -6.16 39.57 23.01
N VAL A 20 -4.96 39.00 22.84
CA VAL A 20 -4.68 38.06 21.73
C VAL A 20 -5.50 36.77 21.86
N CYS A 21 -5.62 36.17 23.06
CA CYS A 21 -6.45 35.00 23.28
C CYS A 21 -7.94 35.31 23.03
N SER A 22 -8.44 36.49 23.41
CA SER A 22 -9.83 36.89 23.15
C SER A 22 -10.09 37.08 21.64
N LEU A 23 -9.13 37.62 20.88
CA LEU A 23 -9.24 37.72 19.41
C LEU A 23 -9.26 36.35 18.73
N PHE A 24 -8.49 35.39 19.21
CA PHE A 24 -8.54 34.01 18.71
C PHE A 24 -9.87 33.31 19.02
N LEU A 25 -10.47 33.52 20.21
CA LEU A 25 -11.77 32.99 20.55
C LEU A 25 -12.90 33.59 19.71
N VAL A 26 -12.85 34.88 19.40
CA VAL A 26 -13.85 35.55 18.54
C VAL A 26 -13.72 35.12 17.09
N ALA A 27 -12.49 34.90 16.58
CA ALA A 27 -12.28 34.34 15.25
C ALA A 27 -12.83 32.93 15.13
N SER A 28 -12.57 32.07 16.11
CA SER A 28 -13.12 30.69 16.17
C SER A 28 -14.65 30.65 16.22
N GLN A 29 -15.31 31.60 16.89
CA GLN A 29 -16.77 31.66 16.90
C GLN A 29 -17.37 32.17 15.59
N LYS A 30 -16.67 33.03 14.83
CA LYS A 30 -17.16 33.47 13.50
C LYS A 30 -17.16 32.34 12.47
N ASP A 31 -16.18 31.45 12.51
CA ASP A 31 -16.11 30.28 11.63
C ASP A 31 -17.24 29.28 11.93
N VAL A 32 -17.57 29.07 13.22
CA VAL A 32 -18.70 28.21 13.64
C VAL A 32 -20.08 28.78 13.19
N VAL A 33 -20.25 30.11 13.20
CA VAL A 33 -21.50 30.75 12.78
C VAL A 33 -21.65 30.75 11.26
N TRP A 34 -20.56 30.72 10.50
CA TRP A 34 -20.60 30.65 9.03
C TRP A 34 -21.06 29.28 8.54
N VAL A 35 -20.62 28.20 9.18
CA VAL A 35 -21.03 26.82 8.87
C VAL A 35 -22.51 26.57 9.20
N ALA A 36 -23.09 27.26 10.20
CA ALA A 36 -24.50 27.12 10.58
C ALA A 36 -25.50 27.85 9.66
N LYS A 37 -25.02 28.75 8.76
CA LYS A 37 -25.89 29.51 7.83
C LYS A 37 -26.03 28.92 6.44
N GLN A 38 -25.32 27.86 6.10
CA GLN A 38 -25.58 27.09 4.88
C GLN A 38 -26.63 26.01 5.20
N GLY A 39 -27.89 26.42 5.18
CA GLY A 39 -29.04 25.55 5.39
C GLY A 39 -29.09 24.43 4.36
N THR A 40 -29.17 23.24 4.87
CA THR A 40 -29.45 22.01 4.18
C THR A 40 -30.69 22.11 3.30
N ARG A 41 -30.50 22.16 1.97
CA ARG A 41 -31.50 21.72 1.02
C ARG A 41 -31.17 20.27 0.63
N LEU A 42 -32.01 19.35 1.06
CA LEU A 42 -32.04 17.99 0.57
C LEU A 42 -32.24 18.00 -0.96
N PRO A 43 -31.46 17.25 -1.74
CA PRO A 43 -31.74 17.10 -3.17
C PRO A 43 -32.97 16.21 -3.35
N THR A 44 -33.98 16.78 -3.97
CA THR A 44 -35.13 16.07 -4.53
C THR A 44 -34.66 15.12 -5.63
N TYR A 45 -35.24 13.92 -5.59
CA TYR A 45 -35.16 12.88 -6.64
C TYR A 45 -35.27 13.44 -8.04
N ILE A 46 -34.30 13.16 -8.91
CA ILE A 46 -34.34 13.41 -10.36
C ILE A 46 -34.43 12.06 -11.07
N PRO A 47 -35.44 11.87 -11.96
CA PRO A 47 -35.59 10.62 -12.71
C PRO A 47 -34.49 10.43 -13.76
N PRO A 48 -34.27 9.21 -14.27
CA PRO A 48 -33.15 8.87 -15.14
C PRO A 48 -33.46 9.13 -16.62
N ASP A 49 -33.42 10.36 -17.08
CA ASP A 49 -33.43 10.70 -18.51
C ASP A 49 -32.74 12.05 -18.74
N ILE A 50 -31.42 12.04 -18.76
CA ILE A 50 -30.62 12.97 -19.56
C ILE A 50 -29.24 12.29 -19.80
N ALA A 51 -29.18 11.57 -20.92
CA ALA A 51 -27.91 11.23 -21.56
C ALA A 51 -27.52 12.43 -22.47
N ALA A 52 -26.20 12.64 -22.53
CA ALA A 52 -25.50 13.47 -23.50
C ALA A 52 -25.60 15.00 -23.34
N ASN A 53 -24.55 15.57 -22.72
CA ASN A 53 -23.89 16.72 -23.32
C ASN A 53 -22.42 16.77 -22.90
N SER A 54 -21.57 16.49 -23.86
CA SER A 54 -20.11 16.61 -23.79
C SER A 54 -19.73 18.08 -23.75
N ILE A 55 -18.97 18.49 -22.74
CA ILE A 55 -18.21 19.75 -22.80
C ILE A 55 -16.85 19.42 -23.36
N ASP A 56 -16.63 19.89 -24.58
CA ASP A 56 -15.39 19.83 -25.33
C ASP A 56 -14.42 20.89 -24.75
N LEU A 57 -13.32 20.47 -24.19
CA LEU A 57 -12.16 21.33 -23.94
C LEU A 57 -11.03 20.83 -24.85
N GLY A 58 -10.84 21.62 -25.92
CA GLY A 58 -9.91 21.36 -27.01
C GLY A 58 -8.47 21.12 -26.57
N GLY A 59 -7.91 20.06 -27.13
CA GLY A 59 -6.51 19.69 -27.09
C GLY A 59 -6.34 18.42 -27.91
N GLY A 60 -6.06 18.57 -29.23
CA GLY A 60 -6.05 17.47 -30.17
C GLY A 60 -4.89 16.50 -29.92
N GLU A 61 -5.20 15.32 -29.45
CA GLU A 61 -4.42 14.11 -29.66
C GLU A 61 -5.34 13.04 -30.26
N SER A 62 -4.89 12.46 -31.39
CA SER A 62 -5.64 11.45 -32.13
C SER A 62 -5.91 10.23 -31.24
N VAL A 63 -7.16 10.08 -30.83
CA VAL A 63 -7.64 8.92 -30.09
C VAL A 63 -7.62 7.71 -31.02
N ARG A 64 -6.65 6.80 -30.83
CA ARG A 64 -6.75 5.45 -31.40
C ARG A 64 -8.00 4.77 -30.85
N PRO A 65 -8.79 4.06 -31.68
CA PRO A 65 -10.00 3.38 -31.19
C PRO A 65 -9.65 2.41 -30.07
N GLN A 66 -10.24 2.63 -28.91
CA GLN A 66 -10.11 1.71 -27.77
C GLN A 66 -10.62 0.33 -28.20
N LYS A 67 -9.74 -0.67 -28.17
CA LYS A 67 -10.15 -2.07 -28.28
C LYS A 67 -11.21 -2.32 -27.22
N LYS A 68 -12.38 -2.81 -27.60
CA LYS A 68 -13.46 -3.21 -26.70
C LYS A 68 -12.87 -4.03 -25.57
N ALA A 69 -13.18 -3.65 -24.31
CA ALA A 69 -12.75 -4.39 -23.14
C ALA A 69 -13.09 -5.88 -23.33
N PRO A 70 -12.18 -6.80 -23.02
CA PRO A 70 -12.44 -8.22 -23.13
C PRO A 70 -13.68 -8.56 -22.30
N LYS A 71 -14.60 -9.35 -22.85
CA LYS A 71 -15.80 -9.75 -22.13
C LYS A 71 -15.37 -10.63 -20.97
N LEU A 72 -15.65 -10.18 -19.75
CA LEU A 72 -15.39 -10.85 -18.47
C LEU A 72 -15.73 -12.37 -18.49
N GLY A 73 -16.73 -12.76 -19.31
CA GLY A 73 -17.20 -14.12 -19.42
C GLY A 73 -16.20 -15.15 -19.98
N ARG A 74 -15.19 -14.77 -20.75
CA ARG A 74 -14.16 -15.72 -21.25
C ARG A 74 -13.11 -16.04 -20.22
N GLU A 75 -12.76 -15.07 -19.39
CA GLU A 75 -11.75 -15.24 -18.34
C GLU A 75 -12.30 -15.99 -17.12
N LEU A 76 -13.61 -15.81 -16.84
CA LEU A 76 -14.30 -16.51 -15.76
C LEU A 76 -14.61 -17.99 -16.09
N SER A 77 -14.72 -18.35 -17.36
CA SER A 77 -14.96 -19.75 -17.78
C SER A 77 -13.74 -20.68 -17.64
N SER A 78 -12.55 -20.12 -17.48
CA SER A 78 -11.30 -20.86 -17.24
C SER A 78 -11.07 -21.22 -15.76
N PHE A 79 -11.94 -20.80 -14.85
CA PHE A 79 -11.93 -21.25 -13.47
C PHE A 79 -12.38 -22.71 -13.40
N GLY A 80 -11.46 -23.64 -13.27
CA GLY A 80 -11.87 -25.04 -13.18
C GLY A 80 -10.78 -26.11 -13.20
N SER A 81 -9.51 -25.78 -13.39
CA SER A 81 -8.45 -26.75 -13.17
C SER A 81 -7.24 -26.11 -12.47
N ASP A 82 -6.91 -26.56 -11.27
CA ASP A 82 -5.76 -26.07 -10.48
C ASP A 82 -4.43 -26.15 -11.25
N LYS A 83 -4.28 -27.10 -12.15
CA LYS A 83 -3.06 -27.28 -12.95
C LYS A 83 -2.86 -26.16 -13.99
N ASP A 84 -3.92 -25.75 -14.69
CA ASP A 84 -3.83 -24.73 -15.74
C ASP A 84 -3.64 -23.33 -15.15
N LEU A 85 -4.26 -23.05 -14.00
CA LEU A 85 -4.07 -21.80 -13.26
C LEU A 85 -2.63 -21.67 -12.77
N SER A 86 -2.03 -22.72 -12.20
CA SER A 86 -0.66 -22.68 -11.69
C SER A 86 0.37 -22.40 -12.81
N GLU A 87 0.18 -22.96 -13.99
CA GLU A 87 1.06 -22.71 -15.14
C GLU A 87 0.88 -21.30 -15.74
N LEU A 88 -0.37 -20.83 -15.83
CA LEU A 88 -0.65 -19.48 -16.29
C LEU A 88 -0.05 -18.42 -15.34
N GLN A 89 -0.14 -18.66 -14.04
CA GLN A 89 0.45 -17.80 -13.01
C GLN A 89 1.96 -17.77 -13.09
N LYS A 90 2.61 -18.91 -13.25
CA LYS A 90 4.06 -19.01 -13.45
C LYS A 90 4.51 -18.22 -14.68
N LYS A 91 3.78 -18.36 -15.81
CA LYS A 91 4.05 -17.60 -17.03
C LYS A 91 3.86 -16.09 -16.84
N GLN A 92 2.77 -15.67 -16.20
CA GLN A 92 2.52 -14.25 -15.88
C GLN A 92 3.59 -13.70 -14.95
N LYS A 93 3.95 -14.45 -13.91
CA LYS A 93 4.98 -14.08 -12.97
C LYS A 93 6.35 -13.92 -13.66
N ALA A 94 6.75 -14.89 -14.49
CA ALA A 94 7.99 -14.81 -15.25
C ALA A 94 8.02 -13.58 -16.18
N LEU A 95 6.90 -13.30 -16.87
CA LEU A 95 6.78 -12.13 -17.74
C LEU A 95 6.87 -10.80 -16.99
N LEU A 96 6.25 -10.72 -15.79
CA LEU A 96 6.17 -9.49 -15.01
C LEU A 96 7.46 -9.23 -14.21
N CYS A 97 8.12 -10.29 -13.72
CA CYS A 97 9.21 -10.16 -12.75
C CYS A 97 10.59 -10.16 -13.40
N GLY A 98 10.72 -10.66 -14.65
CA GLY A 98 12.03 -10.92 -15.24
C GLY A 98 12.80 -11.98 -14.45
N SER A 99 13.76 -12.64 -15.06
CA SER A 99 14.54 -13.70 -14.39
C SER A 99 16.05 -13.48 -14.50
N GLU A 100 16.52 -12.89 -15.60
CA GLU A 100 17.97 -12.78 -15.92
C GLU A 100 18.78 -12.01 -14.87
N TRP A 101 18.19 -10.99 -14.24
CA TRP A 101 18.88 -10.16 -13.24
C TRP A 101 19.00 -10.83 -11.87
N GLN A 102 18.18 -11.86 -11.59
CA GLN A 102 18.03 -12.42 -10.24
C GLN A 102 19.31 -13.15 -9.80
N GLU A 103 19.88 -13.98 -10.67
CA GLU A 103 21.10 -14.71 -10.38
C GLU A 103 22.30 -13.76 -10.27
N GLU A 104 22.45 -12.82 -11.22
CA GLU A 104 23.50 -11.80 -11.19
C GLU A 104 23.45 -10.99 -9.88
N TYR A 105 22.26 -10.62 -9.44
CA TYR A 105 22.11 -9.83 -8.23
C TYR A 105 22.35 -10.65 -6.94
N THR A 106 21.92 -11.91 -6.92
CA THR A 106 22.21 -12.83 -5.81
C THR A 106 23.70 -12.98 -5.61
N GLN A 107 24.45 -13.21 -6.70
CA GLN A 107 25.91 -13.31 -6.68
C GLN A 107 26.56 -12.00 -6.23
N LEU A 108 26.11 -10.84 -6.76
CA LEU A 108 26.61 -9.52 -6.36
C LEU A 108 26.42 -9.28 -4.85
N HIS A 109 25.23 -9.61 -4.34
CA HIS A 109 24.88 -9.45 -2.94
C HIS A 109 25.82 -10.28 -2.05
N ASP A 110 26.00 -11.55 -2.38
CA ASP A 110 26.88 -12.47 -1.66
C ASP A 110 28.35 -12.04 -1.73
N ASP A 111 28.82 -11.57 -2.90
CA ASP A 111 30.17 -11.04 -3.07
C ASP A 111 30.45 -9.84 -2.15
N ILE A 112 29.48 -8.93 -1.99
CA ILE A 112 29.62 -7.78 -1.10
C ILE A 112 29.63 -8.21 0.37
N LEU A 113 28.72 -9.11 0.77
CA LEU A 113 28.67 -9.60 2.15
C LEU A 113 29.92 -10.34 2.58
N ASN A 114 30.55 -11.06 1.66
CA ASN A 114 31.78 -11.83 1.88
C ASN A 114 33.07 -11.08 1.55
N ASN A 115 32.99 -9.74 1.37
CA ASN A 115 34.13 -8.87 1.03
C ASN A 115 34.88 -9.26 -0.24
N ARG A 116 34.24 -9.94 -1.19
CA ARG A 116 34.80 -10.21 -2.53
C ARG A 116 34.64 -9.01 -3.47
N LYS A 117 33.77 -8.10 -3.13
CA LYS A 117 33.59 -6.78 -3.79
C LYS A 117 33.60 -5.65 -2.77
N PRO A 118 33.91 -4.42 -3.21
CA PRO A 118 33.88 -3.25 -2.31
C PRO A 118 32.54 -3.09 -1.58
N PRO A 119 32.56 -2.62 -0.33
CA PRO A 119 31.36 -2.48 0.48
C PRO A 119 30.41 -1.42 -0.13
N LYS A 120 29.26 -1.84 -0.58
CA LYS A 120 28.17 -1.02 -1.10
C LYS A 120 26.84 -1.58 -0.60
N TYR A 121 26.30 -0.97 0.43
CA TYR A 121 25.04 -1.41 1.07
C TYR A 121 23.94 -0.39 0.90
N LEU A 122 22.71 -0.85 0.69
CA LEU A 122 21.50 -0.08 0.82
C LEU A 122 20.63 -0.71 1.89
N VAL A 123 20.40 0.00 2.98
CA VAL A 123 19.66 -0.49 4.14
C VAL A 123 18.29 0.19 4.20
N TYR A 124 17.21 -0.58 4.03
CA TYR A 124 15.91 -0.11 4.48
C TYR A 124 15.91 -0.12 6.00
N SER A 125 15.66 1.02 6.63
CA SER A 125 15.58 1.09 8.09
C SER A 125 14.21 1.55 8.55
N CYS A 126 13.62 0.77 9.45
CA CYS A 126 12.38 1.09 10.12
C CYS A 126 12.53 0.85 11.61
N GLY A 127 13.01 1.85 12.31
CA GLY A 127 13.16 1.83 13.76
C GLY A 127 13.90 3.07 14.22
N GLY A 128 13.46 3.66 15.32
CA GLY A 128 14.18 4.73 16.00
C GLY A 128 14.17 6.09 15.32
N ASN A 129 13.54 6.29 14.19
CA ASN A 129 13.43 7.61 13.58
C ASN A 129 12.10 8.31 13.94
N LYS A 130 12.15 9.64 14.00
CA LYS A 130 11.01 10.49 14.37
C LYS A 130 9.85 10.48 13.36
N TYR A 131 10.10 10.01 12.13
CA TYR A 131 9.12 10.07 11.05
C TYR A 131 8.27 8.82 10.94
N GLY A 132 8.69 7.71 11.56
CA GLY A 132 8.00 6.42 11.45
C GLY A 132 8.10 5.81 10.04
N CYS A 133 7.49 4.66 9.86
CA CYS A 133 7.54 3.89 8.62
C CYS A 133 6.15 3.59 8.04
N GLY A 134 5.10 4.10 8.66
CA GLY A 134 3.74 3.80 8.27
C GLY A 134 3.29 2.37 8.58
N GLY A 135 2.11 2.01 8.07
CA GLY A 135 1.55 0.66 8.17
C GLY A 135 2.25 -0.35 7.27
N TYR A 136 1.85 -1.62 7.36
CA TYR A 136 2.48 -2.74 6.66
C TYR A 136 2.58 -2.51 5.14
N GLY A 137 1.51 -2.07 4.49
CA GLY A 137 1.53 -1.80 3.06
C GLY A 137 2.53 -0.69 2.65
N ASN A 138 2.70 0.35 3.49
CA ASN A 138 3.72 1.38 3.24
C ASN A 138 5.13 0.80 3.36
N ARG A 139 5.39 0.00 4.40
CA ARG A 139 6.69 -0.64 4.62
C ARG A 139 7.03 -1.60 3.48
N LEU A 140 6.08 -2.45 3.07
CA LEU A 140 6.28 -3.38 1.95
C LEU A 140 6.51 -2.64 0.63
N GLY A 141 5.77 -1.56 0.38
CA GLY A 141 5.98 -0.70 -0.79
C GLY A 141 7.36 -0.02 -0.79
N ALA A 142 7.81 0.47 0.36
CA ALA A 142 9.13 1.06 0.52
C ALA A 142 10.26 0.03 0.36
N ILE A 143 10.14 -1.14 0.99
CA ILE A 143 11.08 -2.25 0.83
C ILE A 143 11.21 -2.63 -0.65
N THR A 144 10.09 -2.82 -1.34
CA THR A 144 10.07 -3.11 -2.78
C THR A 144 10.83 -2.05 -3.57
N SER A 145 10.53 -0.78 -3.33
CA SER A 145 11.14 0.31 -4.10
C SER A 145 12.64 0.41 -3.85
N LEU A 146 13.06 0.30 -2.60
CA LEU A 146 14.47 0.34 -2.23
C LEU A 146 15.24 -0.91 -2.68
N PHE A 147 14.58 -2.07 -2.71
CA PHE A 147 15.17 -3.26 -3.30
C PHE A 147 15.54 -3.04 -4.77
N TYR A 148 14.63 -2.49 -5.59
CA TYR A 148 14.96 -2.17 -6.98
C TYR A 148 16.02 -1.07 -7.11
N VAL A 149 16.05 -0.09 -6.20
CA VAL A 149 17.17 0.87 -6.12
C VAL A 149 18.49 0.13 -5.88
N ALA A 150 18.53 -0.83 -4.97
CA ALA A 150 19.73 -1.59 -4.67
C ALA A 150 20.21 -2.39 -5.89
N VAL A 151 19.29 -3.03 -6.61
CA VAL A 151 19.62 -3.75 -7.86
C VAL A 151 20.17 -2.80 -8.92
N ILE A 152 19.51 -1.66 -9.15
CA ILE A 152 19.94 -0.66 -10.17
C ILE A 152 21.29 -0.05 -9.82
N THR A 153 21.58 0.17 -8.54
CA THR A 153 22.82 0.82 -8.09
C THR A 153 23.96 -0.16 -7.75
N GLY A 154 23.71 -1.46 -7.90
CA GLY A 154 24.70 -2.50 -7.60
C GLY A 154 25.11 -2.54 -6.11
N ARG A 155 24.14 -2.38 -5.20
CA ARG A 155 24.32 -2.40 -3.74
C ARG A 155 23.71 -3.64 -3.12
N ALA A 156 24.31 -4.20 -2.09
CA ALA A 156 23.68 -5.27 -1.29
C ALA A 156 22.53 -4.69 -0.48
N PHE A 157 21.31 -5.21 -0.70
CA PHE A 157 20.10 -4.77 -0.01
C PHE A 157 19.94 -5.44 1.34
N LEU A 158 19.71 -4.63 2.38
CA LEU A 158 19.47 -5.09 3.74
C LEU A 158 18.18 -4.49 4.30
N ILE A 159 17.54 -5.23 5.21
CA ILE A 159 16.33 -4.80 5.90
C ILE A 159 16.61 -4.74 7.39
N ASP A 160 16.57 -3.53 7.95
CA ASP A 160 16.64 -3.26 9.38
C ASP A 160 15.25 -2.89 9.90
N TRP A 161 14.43 -3.91 10.09
CA TRP A 161 13.09 -3.79 10.66
C TRP A 161 13.02 -4.59 11.96
N ASN A 162 13.60 -4.01 13.00
CA ASN A 162 13.65 -4.63 14.33
C ASN A 162 12.73 -3.90 15.35
N SER A 163 12.05 -2.83 14.92
CA SER A 163 11.22 -2.01 15.80
C SER A 163 9.96 -2.75 16.21
N THR A 164 9.77 -2.88 17.50
CA THR A 164 8.66 -3.45 18.26
C THR A 164 8.39 -4.92 18.01
N VAL A 165 8.09 -5.34 16.77
CA VAL A 165 7.94 -6.74 16.37
C VAL A 165 8.82 -6.98 15.15
N PRO A 166 9.87 -7.80 15.27
CA PRO A 166 10.78 -8.08 14.16
C PRO A 166 10.08 -8.78 13.01
N ILE A 167 10.35 -8.35 11.78
CA ILE A 167 9.79 -9.02 10.60
C ILE A 167 10.35 -10.46 10.45
N THR A 168 11.51 -10.72 11.00
CA THR A 168 12.16 -12.04 11.01
C THR A 168 11.41 -13.12 11.78
N ASP A 169 10.44 -12.74 12.61
CA ASP A 169 9.54 -13.70 13.28
C ASP A 169 8.56 -14.35 12.26
N TYR A 170 8.35 -13.71 11.13
CA TYR A 170 7.37 -14.09 10.10
C TYR A 170 8.00 -14.45 8.76
N LEU A 171 9.06 -13.74 8.37
CA LEU A 171 9.71 -13.86 7.08
C LEU A 171 11.21 -14.10 7.24
N GLN A 172 11.74 -14.99 6.42
CA GLN A 172 13.16 -15.31 6.37
C GLN A 172 13.74 -15.04 4.96
N PRO A 173 15.07 -14.91 4.84
CA PRO A 173 15.76 -14.78 3.56
C PRO A 173 15.46 -15.94 2.60
N LYS A 174 15.24 -15.60 1.32
CA LYS A 174 15.04 -16.58 0.25
C LYS A 174 16.25 -16.63 -0.68
N ASN A 175 16.46 -15.61 -1.49
CA ASN A 175 17.55 -15.59 -2.49
C ASN A 175 18.75 -14.76 -2.05
N ILE A 176 18.58 -13.82 -1.15
CA ILE A 176 19.64 -12.98 -0.60
C ILE A 176 19.53 -12.85 0.91
N GLN A 177 20.64 -12.69 1.61
CA GLN A 177 20.73 -12.54 3.06
C GLN A 177 20.38 -11.10 3.50
N TRP A 178 19.13 -10.67 3.25
CA TRP A 178 18.70 -9.31 3.55
C TRP A 178 18.66 -8.96 5.05
N ASN A 179 18.66 -9.95 5.95
CA ASN A 179 18.66 -9.78 7.41
C ASN A 179 20.09 -9.77 8.00
N TYR A 180 21.11 -9.57 7.17
CA TYR A 180 22.49 -9.45 7.66
C TYR A 180 22.59 -8.35 8.72
N PRO A 181 23.21 -8.61 9.91
CA PRO A 181 23.20 -7.66 11.01
C PRO A 181 23.91 -6.34 10.66
N THR A 182 23.15 -5.25 10.62
CA THR A 182 23.69 -3.91 10.32
C THR A 182 24.70 -3.42 11.35
N SER A 183 24.72 -4.03 12.54
CA SER A 183 25.73 -3.81 13.57
C SER A 183 27.16 -4.16 13.12
N LYS A 184 27.32 -5.14 12.21
CA LYS A 184 28.60 -5.52 11.62
C LYS A 184 29.17 -4.44 10.69
N LEU A 185 28.34 -3.51 10.23
CA LEU A 185 28.72 -2.42 9.32
C LEU A 185 29.07 -1.12 10.06
N LYS A 186 29.16 -1.12 11.40
CA LYS A 186 29.39 0.10 12.20
C LYS A 186 30.70 0.84 11.89
N HIS A 187 31.70 0.11 11.39
CA HIS A 187 33.00 0.66 11.03
C HIS A 187 33.01 1.40 9.69
N LEU A 188 31.96 1.25 8.88
CA LEU A 188 31.85 1.90 7.57
C LEU A 188 31.15 3.26 7.68
N LYS A 189 31.56 4.21 6.82
CA LYS A 189 30.86 5.51 6.68
C LYS A 189 29.39 5.26 6.29
N ARG A 190 28.47 6.04 6.87
CA ARG A 190 27.03 5.94 6.64
C ARG A 190 26.43 7.28 6.28
N SER A 191 25.49 7.26 5.35
CA SER A 191 24.58 8.37 5.07
C SER A 191 23.15 7.95 5.37
N TYR A 192 22.32 8.90 5.85
CA TYR A 192 20.93 8.66 6.25
C TYR A 192 19.99 9.52 5.42
N HIS A 193 18.98 8.87 4.84
CA HIS A 193 17.99 9.48 3.96
C HIS A 193 16.59 9.24 4.49
N TYR A 194 15.73 10.26 4.47
CA TYR A 194 14.35 10.22 4.95
C TYR A 194 13.37 10.48 3.81
N TRP A 195 13.31 9.57 2.86
CA TRP A 195 12.45 9.67 1.70
C TRP A 195 10.97 9.51 2.11
N GLY A 196 10.18 10.50 1.81
CA GLY A 196 8.79 10.60 2.24
C GLY A 196 8.54 11.68 3.30
N LYS A 197 9.60 12.23 3.94
CA LYS A 197 9.47 13.39 4.84
C LYS A 197 10.68 14.34 4.80
N GLY A 198 11.91 13.86 4.83
CA GLY A 198 13.10 14.71 4.84
C GLY A 198 13.46 15.21 3.45
N GLU A 199 13.87 14.30 2.57
CA GLU A 199 14.34 14.66 1.23
C GLU A 199 13.23 15.27 0.37
N HIS A 200 11.99 14.79 0.45
CA HIS A 200 10.91 15.37 -0.34
C HIS A 200 10.55 16.79 0.12
N GLU A 201 10.65 17.12 1.41
CA GLU A 201 10.44 18.48 1.89
C GLU A 201 11.48 19.45 1.31
N LYS A 202 12.73 18.98 1.18
CA LYS A 202 13.80 19.73 0.52
C LYS A 202 13.47 19.94 -0.96
N VAL A 203 13.12 18.88 -1.68
CA VAL A 203 12.76 18.92 -3.11
C VAL A 203 11.56 19.85 -3.35
N ILE A 204 10.54 19.83 -2.48
CA ILE A 204 9.39 20.73 -2.58
C ILE A 204 9.81 22.18 -2.44
N LYS A 205 10.62 22.51 -1.44
CA LYS A 205 11.13 23.85 -1.22
C LYS A 205 11.94 24.37 -2.41
N GLU A 206 12.75 23.51 -3.02
CA GLU A 206 13.55 23.84 -4.20
C GLU A 206 12.69 23.98 -5.46
N SER A 207 11.61 23.20 -5.60
CA SER A 207 10.77 23.21 -6.79
C SER A 207 9.75 24.35 -6.85
N GLN A 208 9.48 25.03 -5.75
CA GLN A 208 8.46 26.08 -5.59
C GLN A 208 7.05 25.66 -6.07
N ARG A 209 6.78 24.35 -6.09
CA ARG A 209 5.51 23.78 -6.56
C ARG A 209 4.55 23.56 -5.40
N SER A 210 3.26 23.82 -5.65
CA SER A 210 2.14 23.43 -4.78
C SER A 210 1.61 22.01 -5.09
N ALA A 211 2.29 21.26 -5.96
CA ALA A 211 1.89 19.89 -6.34
C ALA A 211 1.94 18.93 -5.13
N GLU A 212 1.17 17.85 -5.23
CA GLU A 212 1.18 16.78 -4.23
C GLU A 212 2.62 16.30 -3.96
N THR A 213 2.96 16.19 -2.71
CA THR A 213 4.33 15.91 -2.24
C THR A 213 4.93 14.63 -2.83
N TYR A 214 4.07 13.64 -3.15
CA TYR A 214 4.48 12.40 -3.79
C TYR A 214 4.88 12.59 -5.26
N ASP A 215 4.17 13.41 -6.02
CA ASP A 215 4.49 13.62 -7.45
C ASP A 215 5.81 14.38 -7.62
N VAL A 216 6.08 15.36 -6.76
CA VAL A 216 7.37 16.05 -6.73
C VAL A 216 8.52 15.08 -6.41
N PHE A 217 8.33 14.20 -5.45
CA PHE A 217 9.32 13.18 -5.12
C PHE A 217 9.52 12.20 -6.30
N ARG A 218 8.44 11.79 -6.97
CA ARG A 218 8.51 10.90 -8.13
C ARG A 218 9.34 11.52 -9.26
N GLU A 219 9.07 12.76 -9.63
CA GLU A 219 9.85 13.50 -10.64
C GLU A 219 11.33 13.59 -10.26
N TRP A 220 11.62 13.86 -8.99
CA TRP A 220 12.97 13.90 -8.47
C TRP A 220 13.68 12.55 -8.62
N ILE A 221 13.05 11.44 -8.21
CA ILE A 221 13.65 10.10 -8.30
C ILE A 221 13.89 9.69 -9.76
N GLU A 222 12.95 10.02 -10.68
CA GLU A 222 13.06 9.74 -12.11
C GLU A 222 14.23 10.49 -12.76
N GLY A 223 14.53 11.68 -12.26
CA GLY A 223 15.60 12.56 -12.78
C GLY A 223 16.94 12.49 -12.06
N THR A 224 17.03 11.78 -10.94
CA THR A 224 18.25 11.73 -10.12
C THR A 224 19.15 10.55 -10.47
N ASN A 225 20.43 10.81 -10.77
CA ASN A 225 21.40 9.72 -10.91
C ASN A 225 21.75 9.13 -9.53
N LEU A 226 21.07 8.05 -9.16
CA LEU A 226 21.22 7.41 -7.85
C LEU A 226 22.63 6.87 -7.59
N ASN A 227 23.38 6.50 -8.62
CA ASN A 227 24.79 6.09 -8.48
C ASN A 227 25.70 7.24 -8.07
N LYS A 228 25.35 8.48 -8.45
CA LYS A 228 26.08 9.68 -8.02
C LYS A 228 25.55 10.24 -6.71
N TYR A 229 24.24 10.04 -6.44
CA TYR A 229 23.60 10.50 -5.23
C TYR A 229 24.07 9.72 -3.98
N PHE A 230 24.25 8.42 -4.12
CA PHE A 230 24.76 7.55 -3.07
C PHE A 230 26.29 7.51 -3.08
N ASP A 231 26.92 8.24 -2.15
CA ASP A 231 28.37 8.39 -2.07
C ASP A 231 29.05 7.57 -0.96
N SER A 232 28.24 6.99 -0.06
CA SER A 232 28.74 6.26 1.08
C SER A 232 28.69 4.75 0.90
N PRO A 233 29.61 3.99 1.54
CA PRO A 233 29.53 2.53 1.57
C PRO A 233 28.21 2.00 2.12
N VAL A 234 27.61 2.67 3.08
CA VAL A 234 26.33 2.29 3.69
C VAL A 234 25.34 3.45 3.56
N GLU A 235 24.32 3.25 2.73
CA GLU A 235 23.21 4.19 2.58
C GLU A 235 21.99 3.64 3.34
N VAL A 236 21.55 4.36 4.36
CA VAL A 236 20.41 3.99 5.21
C VAL A 236 19.22 4.84 4.80
N VAL A 237 18.17 4.20 4.32
CA VAL A 237 16.98 4.89 3.81
C VAL A 237 15.74 4.48 4.58
N THR A 238 15.02 5.47 5.11
CA THR A 238 13.64 5.32 5.57
C THR A 238 12.71 5.91 4.54
N SER A 239 11.70 5.15 4.11
CA SER A 239 10.70 5.62 3.17
C SER A 239 9.30 5.20 3.59
N LEU A 240 8.29 6.00 3.22
CA LEU A 240 6.87 5.74 3.41
C LEU A 240 6.18 5.35 2.11
N TRP A 241 6.86 5.43 0.97
CA TRP A 241 6.25 5.40 -0.34
C TRP A 241 6.67 4.22 -1.19
N TYR A 242 5.72 3.75 -2.00
CA TYR A 242 6.00 2.89 -3.13
C TYR A 242 6.28 3.75 -4.36
N PHE A 243 7.48 3.66 -4.90
CA PHE A 243 7.91 4.37 -6.11
C PHE A 243 8.61 3.49 -7.13
N ALA A 244 8.60 2.16 -6.96
CA ALA A 244 9.24 1.24 -7.90
C ALA A 244 8.70 1.40 -9.34
N SER A 245 7.42 1.77 -9.51
CA SER A 245 6.85 2.04 -10.83
C SER A 245 7.48 3.22 -11.56
N SER A 246 8.13 4.16 -10.84
CA SER A 246 8.84 5.30 -11.43
C SER A 246 10.08 4.89 -12.21
N PHE A 247 10.60 3.69 -11.98
CA PHE A 247 11.77 3.20 -12.73
C PHE A 247 11.48 2.93 -14.20
N ARG A 248 10.22 2.94 -14.63
CA ARG A 248 9.85 2.95 -16.06
C ARG A 248 10.35 4.22 -16.78
N GLU A 249 10.29 5.34 -16.07
CA GLU A 249 10.70 6.66 -16.56
C GLU A 249 12.11 7.07 -16.07
N TYR A 250 12.78 6.15 -15.36
CA TYR A 250 14.07 6.46 -14.74
C TYR A 250 15.17 6.61 -15.80
N LYS A 251 15.68 7.81 -15.93
CA LYS A 251 16.62 8.20 -17.01
C LYS A 251 17.97 7.47 -16.98
N PHE A 252 18.34 6.93 -15.82
CA PHE A 252 19.64 6.29 -15.59
C PHE A 252 19.57 4.76 -15.46
N ALA A 253 18.40 4.15 -15.65
CA ALA A 253 18.24 2.70 -15.57
C ALA A 253 18.89 1.95 -16.74
N GLY A 254 19.01 2.60 -17.90
CA GLY A 254 19.49 1.95 -19.11
C GLY A 254 18.69 0.70 -19.44
N ARG A 255 19.37 -0.37 -19.87
CA ARG A 255 18.73 -1.67 -20.15
C ARG A 255 18.26 -2.41 -18.89
N MET A 256 18.60 -1.93 -17.70
CA MET A 256 18.22 -2.58 -16.46
C MET A 256 16.70 -2.53 -16.21
N ALA A 257 16.02 -1.46 -16.64
CA ALA A 257 14.56 -1.36 -16.51
C ALA A 257 13.83 -2.52 -17.21
N ASP A 258 14.30 -2.91 -18.41
CA ASP A 258 13.73 -4.04 -19.17
C ASP A 258 14.02 -5.38 -18.49
N LYS A 259 15.27 -5.59 -18.04
CA LYS A 259 15.66 -6.80 -17.29
C LYS A 259 14.84 -7.00 -16.02
N LEU A 260 14.53 -5.91 -15.31
CA LEU A 260 13.74 -5.94 -14.08
C LEU A 260 12.23 -6.18 -14.31
N GLY A 261 11.77 -6.26 -15.55
CA GLY A 261 10.35 -6.37 -15.87
C GLY A 261 9.55 -5.09 -15.56
N VAL A 262 10.21 -3.96 -15.30
CA VAL A 262 9.55 -2.69 -14.95
C VAL A 262 8.68 -2.17 -16.10
N ASN A 263 9.07 -2.45 -17.32
CA ASN A 263 8.34 -2.09 -18.53
C ASN A 263 7.23 -3.10 -18.89
N ALA A 264 7.12 -4.22 -18.18
CA ALA A 264 6.12 -5.24 -18.46
C ALA A 264 4.69 -4.68 -18.29
N ARG A 265 3.78 -5.20 -19.12
CA ARG A 265 2.35 -4.91 -19.01
C ARG A 265 1.82 -5.54 -17.73
N GLY A 266 1.38 -4.72 -16.80
CA GLY A 266 0.83 -5.20 -15.54
C GLY A 266 0.37 -4.04 -14.67
N HIS A 267 -0.26 -4.39 -13.56
CA HIS A 267 -0.61 -3.40 -12.57
C HIS A 267 0.67 -2.77 -12.00
N ARG A 268 0.66 -1.44 -11.79
CA ARG A 268 1.86 -0.70 -11.32
C ARG A 268 2.46 -1.25 -10.00
N PHE A 269 1.67 -1.98 -9.21
CA PHE A 269 2.13 -2.62 -7.98
C PHE A 269 2.60 -4.08 -8.15
N SER A 270 2.58 -4.65 -9.36
CA SER A 270 3.04 -6.03 -9.60
C SER A 270 4.49 -6.26 -9.15
N LEU A 271 5.32 -5.22 -9.18
CA LEU A 271 6.69 -5.28 -8.68
C LEU A 271 6.79 -5.61 -7.18
N VAL A 272 5.72 -5.35 -6.40
CA VAL A 272 5.64 -5.76 -4.99
C VAL A 272 5.67 -7.27 -4.85
N GLY A 273 4.85 -7.96 -5.66
CA GLY A 273 4.83 -9.42 -5.67
C GLY A 273 6.16 -10.02 -6.13
N CYS A 274 6.78 -9.43 -7.16
CA CYS A 274 8.09 -9.85 -7.64
C CYS A 274 9.19 -9.70 -6.58
N ALA A 275 9.25 -8.54 -5.93
CA ALA A 275 10.21 -8.30 -4.86
C ALA A 275 9.95 -9.20 -3.65
N PHE A 276 8.69 -9.39 -3.28
CA PHE A 276 8.32 -10.26 -2.16
C PHE A 276 8.76 -11.71 -2.43
N ASP A 277 8.47 -12.23 -3.61
CA ASP A 277 8.84 -13.59 -3.97
C ASP A 277 10.36 -13.80 -4.08
N PHE A 278 11.11 -12.77 -4.45
CA PHE A 278 12.56 -12.83 -4.49
C PHE A 278 13.20 -12.74 -3.11
N LEU A 279 12.70 -11.83 -2.26
CA LEU A 279 13.31 -11.51 -0.97
C LEU A 279 12.93 -12.51 0.14
N PHE A 280 11.67 -12.96 0.16
CA PHE A 280 11.09 -13.55 1.35
C PHE A 280 10.61 -14.99 1.15
N GLU A 281 10.87 -15.78 2.16
CA GLU A 281 10.18 -17.02 2.45
C GLU A 281 9.50 -16.89 3.82
N ARG A 282 8.35 -17.51 4.00
CA ARG A 282 7.67 -17.49 5.30
C ARG A 282 8.40 -18.40 6.28
N THR A 283 8.52 -17.99 7.54
CA THR A 283 9.05 -18.87 8.57
C THR A 283 8.12 -20.07 8.78
N PRO A 284 8.63 -21.24 9.16
CA PRO A 284 7.79 -22.42 9.43
C PRO A 284 6.68 -22.14 10.45
N ASN A 285 6.98 -21.32 11.45
CA ASN A 285 6.03 -20.95 12.50
C ASN A 285 4.89 -20.08 11.96
N PHE A 286 5.22 -19.12 11.11
CA PHE A 286 4.18 -18.29 10.46
C PHE A 286 3.37 -19.10 9.46
N GLU A 287 3.98 -19.99 8.68
CA GLU A 287 3.24 -20.83 7.72
C GLU A 287 2.26 -21.79 8.44
N LYS A 288 2.65 -22.34 9.60
CA LYS A 288 1.74 -23.12 10.46
C LYS A 288 0.55 -22.28 10.91
N THR A 289 0.80 -21.04 11.36
CA THR A 289 -0.26 -20.11 11.79
C THR A 289 -1.18 -19.74 10.62
N LEU A 290 -0.62 -19.50 9.45
CA LEU A 290 -1.37 -19.17 8.22
C LEU A 290 -2.22 -20.37 7.75
N SER A 291 -1.70 -21.59 7.82
CA SER A 291 -2.45 -22.81 7.50
C SER A 291 -3.65 -22.98 8.41
N ALA A 292 -3.49 -22.82 9.73
CA ALA A 292 -4.60 -22.85 10.68
C ALA A 292 -5.63 -21.74 10.39
N ALA A 293 -5.17 -20.53 10.00
CA ALA A 293 -6.05 -19.45 9.59
C ALA A 293 -6.87 -19.79 8.33
N ARG A 294 -6.24 -20.39 7.31
CA ARG A 294 -6.95 -20.86 6.10
C ARG A 294 -8.01 -21.91 6.43
N GLU A 295 -7.67 -22.88 7.26
CA GLU A 295 -8.61 -23.92 7.70
C GLU A 295 -9.81 -23.34 8.45
N SER A 296 -9.58 -22.35 9.33
CA SER A 296 -10.67 -21.71 10.11
C SER A 296 -11.69 -20.95 9.27
N LEU A 297 -11.35 -20.60 8.03
CA LEU A 297 -12.24 -19.87 7.11
C LEU A 297 -13.11 -20.79 6.25
N HIS A 298 -12.86 -22.10 6.29
CA HIS A 298 -13.66 -23.14 5.61
C HIS A 298 -13.93 -22.84 4.12
N PHE A 299 -12.90 -22.38 3.40
CA PHE A 299 -13.00 -22.18 1.96
C PHE A 299 -13.09 -23.53 1.21
N LYS A 300 -13.98 -23.62 0.24
CA LYS A 300 -14.02 -24.76 -0.68
C LYS A 300 -12.94 -24.61 -1.74
N ALA A 301 -12.23 -25.70 -2.08
CA ALA A 301 -11.09 -25.68 -2.99
C ALA A 301 -11.46 -25.17 -4.40
N ASP A 302 -12.58 -25.63 -4.93
CA ASP A 302 -13.00 -25.35 -6.32
C ASP A 302 -13.96 -24.16 -6.44
N VAL A 303 -14.08 -23.35 -5.40
CA VAL A 303 -14.98 -22.19 -5.37
C VAL A 303 -14.18 -20.91 -5.20
N PRO A 304 -14.35 -19.93 -6.09
CA PRO A 304 -13.60 -18.69 -6.03
C PRO A 304 -13.93 -17.86 -4.79
N ARG A 305 -12.91 -17.24 -4.20
CA ARG A 305 -12.98 -16.36 -3.03
C ARG A 305 -12.96 -14.91 -3.48
N ILE A 306 -13.82 -14.08 -2.90
CA ILE A 306 -13.79 -12.63 -3.09
C ILE A 306 -13.15 -11.99 -1.86
N GLY A 307 -11.93 -11.48 -2.01
CA GLY A 307 -11.25 -10.71 -0.98
C GLY A 307 -11.73 -9.25 -0.96
N ILE A 308 -12.19 -8.79 0.19
CA ILE A 308 -12.66 -7.42 0.39
C ILE A 308 -11.73 -6.75 1.40
N HIS A 309 -11.15 -5.60 1.05
CA HIS A 309 -10.44 -4.77 2.00
C HIS A 309 -11.12 -3.42 2.19
N ILE A 310 -11.47 -3.11 3.43
CA ILE A 310 -12.11 -1.85 3.83
C ILE A 310 -11.21 -1.10 4.79
N ARG A 311 -10.63 0.01 4.33
CA ARG A 311 -9.82 0.92 5.15
C ARG A 311 -10.68 2.10 5.64
N MET A 312 -10.85 2.22 6.96
CA MET A 312 -11.60 3.32 7.58
C MET A 312 -10.69 4.48 8.01
N GLY A 313 -9.40 4.23 8.20
CA GLY A 313 -8.40 5.23 8.58
C GLY A 313 -8.12 5.28 10.09
N ASP A 314 -7.03 5.98 10.46
CA ASP A 314 -6.50 5.96 11.83
C ASP A 314 -7.47 6.56 12.86
N SER A 315 -8.32 7.51 12.44
CA SER A 315 -9.37 8.08 13.30
C SER A 315 -10.44 7.08 13.71
N SER A 316 -10.70 6.04 12.90
CA SER A 316 -11.67 5.00 13.23
C SER A 316 -11.19 4.04 14.32
N LEU A 317 -9.88 3.93 14.52
CA LEU A 317 -9.28 3.18 15.64
C LEU A 317 -9.43 3.91 16.97
N LEU A 318 -9.57 5.25 16.93
CA LEU A 318 -9.61 6.11 18.10
C LEU A 318 -11.04 6.53 18.48
N SER A 319 -11.96 6.62 17.51
CA SER A 319 -13.35 7.02 17.72
C SER A 319 -14.30 5.85 17.47
N LYS A 320 -15.16 5.58 18.44
CA LYS A 320 -16.26 4.62 18.30
C LYS A 320 -17.42 5.17 17.43
N SER A 321 -17.27 6.33 16.81
CA SER A 321 -18.32 6.96 16.03
C SER A 321 -18.41 6.32 14.64
N TRP A 322 -19.58 5.78 14.38
CA TRP A 322 -20.06 5.37 13.07
C TRP A 322 -20.36 6.64 12.25
N ASP A 323 -19.44 7.03 11.39
CA ASP A 323 -19.44 8.29 10.65
C ASP A 323 -19.69 8.05 9.14
N GLN A 324 -19.88 9.13 8.36
CA GLN A 324 -20.13 9.18 6.91
C GLN A 324 -19.26 8.26 6.03
N ARG A 325 -18.16 7.72 6.55
CA ARG A 325 -17.31 6.72 5.90
C ARG A 325 -17.95 5.33 5.78
N THR A 326 -19.02 5.06 6.53
CA THR A 326 -19.77 3.79 6.42
C THR A 326 -20.51 3.67 5.09
N THR A 327 -20.96 4.77 4.49
CA THR A 327 -21.56 4.80 3.16
C THR A 327 -20.59 4.26 2.09
N ASN A 328 -19.29 4.51 2.25
CA ASN A 328 -18.27 3.96 1.35
C ASN A 328 -18.05 2.45 1.56
N SER A 329 -18.25 1.91 2.75
CA SER A 329 -18.13 0.47 2.99
C SER A 329 -19.24 -0.33 2.32
N GLU A 330 -20.45 0.21 2.29
CA GLU A 330 -21.60 -0.42 1.66
C GLU A 330 -21.43 -0.54 0.14
N SER A 331 -20.84 0.46 -0.51
CA SER A 331 -20.51 0.41 -1.94
C SER A 331 -19.55 -0.74 -2.27
N LEU A 332 -18.60 -1.06 -1.39
CA LEU A 332 -17.66 -2.18 -1.58
C LEU A 332 -18.39 -3.54 -1.44
N PHE A 333 -19.31 -3.69 -0.52
CA PHE A 333 -20.14 -4.90 -0.43
C PHE A 333 -21.08 -5.04 -1.65
N MET A 334 -21.60 -3.94 -2.18
CA MET A 334 -22.37 -3.96 -3.43
C MET A 334 -21.50 -4.39 -4.61
N CYS A 335 -20.25 -3.95 -4.69
CA CYS A 335 -19.30 -4.42 -5.69
C CYS A 335 -19.05 -5.93 -5.58
N ALA A 336 -18.90 -6.45 -4.36
CA ALA A 336 -18.75 -7.89 -4.14
C ALA A 336 -19.98 -8.68 -4.62
N LYS A 337 -21.22 -8.19 -4.35
CA LYS A 337 -22.46 -8.79 -4.86
C LYS A 337 -22.52 -8.81 -6.39
N MET A 338 -22.12 -7.71 -7.04
CA MET A 338 -22.10 -7.64 -8.50
C MET A 338 -21.09 -8.63 -9.07
N LEU A 339 -19.88 -8.67 -8.52
CA LEU A 339 -18.84 -9.61 -8.92
C LEU A 339 -19.26 -11.06 -8.73
N GLU A 340 -19.85 -11.40 -7.58
CA GLU A 340 -20.44 -12.71 -7.32
C GLU A 340 -21.47 -13.10 -8.39
N SER A 341 -22.34 -12.15 -8.77
CA SER A 341 -23.35 -12.40 -9.80
C SER A 341 -22.73 -12.67 -11.17
N GLU A 342 -21.64 -12.00 -11.52
CA GLU A 342 -20.91 -12.25 -12.77
C GLU A 342 -20.19 -13.62 -12.74
N ILE A 343 -19.62 -14.02 -11.61
CA ILE A 343 -19.00 -15.34 -11.42
C ILE A 343 -20.04 -16.45 -11.70
N ILE A 344 -21.22 -16.35 -11.07
CA ILE A 344 -22.29 -17.36 -11.22
C ILE A 344 -22.82 -17.41 -12.66
N LYS A 345 -23.00 -16.27 -13.32
CA LYS A 345 -23.41 -16.22 -14.73
C LYS A 345 -22.39 -16.91 -15.65
N SER A 346 -21.12 -16.79 -15.34
CA SER A 346 -20.04 -17.32 -16.17
C SER A 346 -19.77 -18.79 -15.92
N ASN A 347 -20.03 -19.29 -14.72
CA ASN A 347 -19.86 -20.69 -14.36
C ASN A 347 -21.07 -21.19 -13.55
N LYS A 348 -22.01 -21.88 -14.25
CA LYS A 348 -23.25 -22.41 -13.67
C LYS A 348 -23.04 -23.54 -12.67
N LYS A 349 -21.83 -24.11 -12.56
CA LYS A 349 -21.51 -25.15 -11.58
C LYS A 349 -21.25 -24.58 -10.20
N ILE A 350 -20.99 -23.26 -10.12
CA ILE A 350 -20.72 -22.57 -8.86
C ILE A 350 -22.05 -22.10 -8.26
N HIS A 351 -22.34 -22.56 -7.06
CA HIS A 351 -23.52 -22.12 -6.33
C HIS A 351 -23.21 -20.86 -5.49
N ARG A 352 -24.20 -19.96 -5.42
CA ARG A 352 -24.07 -18.69 -4.72
C ARG A 352 -23.66 -18.86 -3.27
N GLU A 353 -24.21 -19.83 -2.56
CA GLU A 353 -23.95 -20.14 -1.15
C GLU A 353 -22.51 -20.57 -0.87
N ASP A 354 -21.82 -21.11 -1.86
CA ASP A 354 -20.45 -21.59 -1.73
C ASP A 354 -19.41 -20.46 -1.81
N ILE A 355 -19.72 -19.38 -2.55
CA ILE A 355 -18.82 -18.24 -2.66
C ILE A 355 -18.75 -17.51 -1.33
N LYS A 356 -17.55 -17.38 -0.76
CA LYS A 356 -17.28 -16.61 0.46
C LYS A 356 -16.57 -15.31 0.15
N TRP A 357 -16.86 -14.30 0.99
CA TRP A 357 -16.22 -12.99 0.95
C TRP A 357 -15.29 -12.87 2.14
N PHE A 358 -13.99 -12.96 1.88
CA PHE A 358 -12.98 -12.73 2.91
C PHE A 358 -12.85 -11.23 3.20
N LEU A 359 -13.13 -10.80 4.41
CA LEU A 359 -13.05 -9.40 4.83
C LEU A 359 -11.82 -9.14 5.69
N ALA A 360 -10.94 -8.28 5.18
CA ALA A 360 -9.88 -7.62 5.92
C ALA A 360 -10.25 -6.14 6.16
N THR A 361 -10.19 -5.67 7.39
CA THR A 361 -10.53 -4.28 7.74
C THR A 361 -9.82 -3.82 9.00
N ASP A 362 -9.52 -2.53 9.08
CA ASP A 362 -8.99 -1.85 10.26
C ASP A 362 -10.09 -1.34 11.22
N SER A 363 -11.33 -1.76 11.02
CA SER A 363 -12.48 -1.34 11.84
C SER A 363 -13.24 -2.53 12.41
N THR A 364 -13.25 -2.63 13.73
CA THR A 364 -14.05 -3.62 14.46
C THR A 364 -15.55 -3.45 14.18
N GLU A 365 -16.02 -2.23 13.99
CA GLU A 365 -17.43 -1.97 13.72
C GLU A 365 -17.86 -2.40 12.32
N VAL A 366 -17.02 -2.14 11.30
CA VAL A 366 -17.25 -2.66 9.94
C VAL A 366 -17.28 -4.18 9.95
N LYS A 367 -16.36 -4.81 10.67
CA LYS A 367 -16.33 -6.27 10.82
C LYS A 367 -17.60 -6.83 11.45
N LYS A 368 -18.06 -6.26 12.58
CA LYS A 368 -19.30 -6.65 13.24
C LYS A 368 -20.53 -6.44 12.33
N TYR A 369 -20.58 -5.30 11.65
CA TYR A 369 -21.65 -4.99 10.69
C TYR A 369 -21.70 -6.02 9.57
N ALA A 370 -20.57 -6.31 8.94
CA ALA A 370 -20.50 -7.23 7.81
C ALA A 370 -20.92 -8.67 8.20
N LEU A 371 -20.40 -9.18 9.32
CA LEU A 371 -20.76 -10.51 9.84
C LEU A 371 -22.25 -10.62 10.20
N ARG A 372 -22.87 -9.56 10.71
CA ARG A 372 -24.29 -9.52 11.02
C ARG A 372 -25.16 -9.39 9.76
N THR A 373 -24.75 -8.56 8.81
CA THR A 373 -25.54 -8.27 7.59
C THR A 373 -25.42 -9.36 6.54
N TYR A 374 -24.27 -10.05 6.51
CA TYR A 374 -23.98 -11.09 5.53
C TYR A 374 -23.47 -12.39 6.20
N PRO A 375 -24.24 -12.99 7.14
CA PRO A 375 -23.75 -14.03 8.05
C PRO A 375 -23.24 -15.28 7.37
N ASN A 376 -23.77 -15.61 6.19
CA ASN A 376 -23.38 -16.83 5.42
C ASN A 376 -22.40 -16.52 4.29
N LYS A 377 -22.01 -15.26 4.13
CA LYS A 377 -21.17 -14.77 3.03
C LYS A 377 -19.81 -14.30 3.53
N VAL A 378 -19.82 -13.37 4.48
CA VAL A 378 -18.60 -12.76 5.00
C VAL A 378 -17.93 -13.72 5.98
N VAL A 379 -16.64 -13.93 5.74
CA VAL A 379 -15.72 -14.56 6.68
C VAL A 379 -14.57 -13.62 6.97
N SER A 380 -14.09 -13.61 8.20
CA SER A 380 -12.98 -12.75 8.63
C SER A 380 -12.26 -13.43 9.80
N LEU A 381 -10.96 -13.25 9.89
CA LEU A 381 -10.18 -13.82 10.98
C LEU A 381 -10.59 -13.22 12.34
N ALA A 382 -10.59 -14.02 13.38
CA ALA A 382 -10.79 -13.56 14.76
C ALA A 382 -9.48 -12.98 15.33
N VAL A 383 -8.88 -12.00 14.62
CA VAL A 383 -7.63 -11.36 15.01
C VAL A 383 -7.87 -9.97 15.56
N LYS A 384 -6.94 -9.50 16.39
CA LYS A 384 -6.96 -8.15 16.92
C LYS A 384 -6.75 -7.15 15.80
N VAL A 385 -7.67 -6.19 15.68
CA VAL A 385 -7.53 -5.07 14.76
C VAL A 385 -6.57 -4.06 15.38
N GLU A 386 -5.39 -3.93 14.80
CA GLU A 386 -4.34 -3.04 15.30
C GLU A 386 -3.54 -2.42 14.15
N HIS A 387 -3.12 -1.16 14.33
CA HIS A 387 -2.25 -0.49 13.35
C HIS A 387 -0.79 -0.60 13.78
N ILE A 388 0.06 -1.23 12.98
CA ILE A 388 1.47 -1.50 13.34
C ILE A 388 2.36 -0.25 13.42
N ASN A 389 1.86 0.93 13.06
CA ASN A 389 2.58 2.20 13.23
C ASN A 389 2.34 2.85 14.62
N THR A 390 1.66 2.17 15.53
CA THR A 390 1.56 2.59 16.92
C THR A 390 2.92 2.51 17.61
N ARG A 391 3.07 3.17 18.76
CA ARG A 391 4.34 3.14 19.51
C ARG A 391 4.75 1.71 19.94
N ASN A 392 3.76 0.88 20.28
CA ASN A 392 3.96 -0.48 20.77
C ASN A 392 2.95 -1.42 20.10
N PRO A 393 3.10 -1.79 18.82
CA PRO A 393 2.26 -2.81 18.21
C PRO A 393 2.49 -4.15 18.90
N SER A 394 1.42 -4.89 19.14
CA SER A 394 1.50 -6.22 19.73
C SER A 394 1.92 -7.26 18.69
N THR A 395 2.53 -8.36 19.13
CA THR A 395 2.81 -9.51 18.26
C THR A 395 1.52 -10.06 17.65
N GLU A 396 0.43 -10.10 18.43
CA GLU A 396 -0.89 -10.54 17.97
C GLU A 396 -1.42 -9.61 16.85
N GLY A 397 -1.33 -8.28 17.03
CA GLY A 397 -1.74 -7.32 16.00
C GLY A 397 -0.89 -7.43 14.75
N MET A 398 0.43 -7.60 14.87
CA MET A 398 1.32 -7.81 13.72
C MET A 398 0.99 -9.12 12.99
N THR A 399 0.75 -10.21 13.71
CA THR A 399 0.32 -11.48 13.15
C THR A 399 -0.99 -11.33 12.38
N GLY A 400 -1.98 -10.66 12.97
CA GLY A 400 -3.27 -10.40 12.33
C GLY A 400 -3.13 -9.61 11.03
N VAL A 401 -2.30 -8.57 11.02
CA VAL A 401 -2.01 -7.76 9.82
C VAL A 401 -1.40 -8.61 8.70
N LEU A 402 -0.42 -9.47 9.03
CA LEU A 402 0.23 -10.34 8.05
C LEU A 402 -0.70 -11.43 7.51
N LEU A 403 -1.54 -12.03 8.38
CA LEU A 403 -2.55 -13.00 7.99
C LEU A 403 -3.58 -12.38 7.05
N ASP A 404 -4.16 -11.23 7.42
CA ASP A 404 -5.16 -10.52 6.61
C ASP A 404 -4.58 -10.12 5.24
N HIS A 405 -3.35 -9.61 5.21
CA HIS A 405 -2.69 -9.23 3.96
C HIS A 405 -2.42 -10.44 3.05
N THR A 406 -1.95 -11.53 3.64
CA THR A 406 -1.65 -12.76 2.89
C THR A 406 -2.92 -13.38 2.31
N LEU A 407 -3.96 -13.55 3.12
CA LEU A 407 -5.24 -14.14 2.68
C LEU A 407 -5.95 -13.26 1.66
N LEU A 408 -5.84 -11.93 1.80
CA LEU A 408 -6.33 -10.99 0.80
C LEU A 408 -5.58 -11.18 -0.53
N SER A 409 -4.25 -11.30 -0.48
CA SER A 409 -3.44 -11.53 -1.69
C SER A 409 -3.64 -12.90 -2.34
N GLU A 410 -4.16 -13.88 -1.61
CA GLU A 410 -4.50 -15.22 -2.09
C GLU A 410 -5.94 -15.33 -2.60
N SER A 411 -6.74 -14.28 -2.51
CA SER A 411 -8.13 -14.30 -2.99
C SER A 411 -8.19 -14.24 -4.52
N ASP A 412 -9.15 -14.95 -5.10
CA ASP A 412 -9.30 -15.06 -6.56
C ASP A 412 -9.75 -13.75 -7.20
N PHE A 413 -10.60 -13.01 -6.49
CA PHE A 413 -11.09 -11.68 -6.89
C PHE A 413 -10.93 -10.71 -5.74
N LEU A 414 -10.70 -9.43 -6.07
CA LEU A 414 -10.43 -8.41 -5.08
C LEU A 414 -11.38 -7.22 -5.22
N VAL A 415 -11.94 -6.78 -4.09
CA VAL A 415 -12.71 -5.55 -3.93
C VAL A 415 -11.99 -4.69 -2.88
N LEU A 416 -11.41 -3.59 -3.29
CA LEU A 416 -10.40 -2.90 -2.49
C LEU A 416 -10.75 -1.43 -2.21
N SER A 417 -10.49 -0.97 -1.01
CA SER A 417 -10.44 0.44 -0.62
C SER A 417 -9.09 1.10 -0.96
N ASP A 418 -8.97 2.44 -1.12
CA ASP A 418 -7.71 3.13 -1.49
C ASP A 418 -6.71 3.16 -0.33
N SER A 419 -5.83 2.20 -0.30
CA SER A 419 -4.87 1.99 0.76
C SER A 419 -3.61 1.35 0.21
N SER A 420 -2.46 1.69 0.79
CA SER A 420 -1.20 0.99 0.48
C SER A 420 -1.29 -0.51 0.83
N PHE A 421 -2.05 -0.89 1.85
CA PHE A 421 -2.32 -2.28 2.20
C PHE A 421 -3.03 -3.03 1.06
N SER A 422 -4.10 -2.45 0.53
CA SER A 422 -4.82 -2.99 -0.64
C SER A 422 -3.93 -3.11 -1.88
N LYS A 423 -3.18 -2.03 -2.14
CA LYS A 423 -2.33 -1.93 -3.35
C LYS A 423 -1.20 -2.96 -3.33
N THR A 424 -0.61 -3.20 -2.16
CA THR A 424 0.46 -4.21 -2.03
C THR A 424 -0.10 -5.63 -2.05
N ALA A 425 -1.26 -5.89 -1.45
CA ALA A 425 -1.93 -7.18 -1.56
C ALA A 425 -2.29 -7.49 -3.03
N LEU A 426 -2.84 -6.52 -3.77
CA LEU A 426 -3.07 -6.63 -5.20
C LEU A 426 -1.77 -6.89 -5.99
N GLY A 427 -0.69 -6.23 -5.61
CA GLY A 427 0.63 -6.42 -6.24
C GLY A 427 1.17 -7.84 -6.05
N MET A 428 0.93 -8.45 -4.90
CA MET A 428 1.30 -9.83 -4.59
C MET A 428 0.34 -10.86 -5.21
N ASN A 429 -0.85 -10.43 -5.60
CA ASN A 429 -1.83 -11.31 -6.21
C ASN A 429 -1.55 -11.48 -7.70
N PHE A 430 -0.96 -12.61 -8.06
CA PHE A 430 -0.74 -13.00 -9.47
C PHE A 430 -1.95 -13.72 -10.08
N HIS A 431 -3.01 -13.99 -9.31
CA HIS A 431 -4.19 -14.74 -9.72
C HIS A 431 -5.34 -13.86 -10.17
N SER A 432 -5.52 -12.70 -9.53
CA SER A 432 -6.70 -11.88 -9.75
C SER A 432 -6.77 -11.37 -11.18
N LEU A 433 -7.73 -11.89 -11.91
CA LEU A 433 -8.05 -11.45 -13.27
C LEU A 433 -8.86 -10.15 -13.22
N VAL A 434 -9.64 -9.97 -12.17
CA VAL A 434 -10.58 -8.85 -12.02
C VAL A 434 -10.44 -8.24 -10.63
N HIS A 435 -10.29 -6.94 -10.57
CA HIS A 435 -10.34 -6.21 -9.32
C HIS A 435 -11.25 -4.97 -9.46
N SER A 436 -11.96 -4.68 -8.41
CA SER A 436 -12.72 -3.44 -8.31
C SER A 436 -11.91 -2.42 -7.52
N THR A 437 -11.78 -1.23 -8.05
CA THR A 437 -11.18 -0.11 -7.34
C THR A 437 -12.17 1.03 -7.26
N PHE A 438 -12.37 1.53 -6.09
CA PHE A 438 -12.80 2.84 -5.64
C PHE A 438 -13.83 3.66 -6.36
N GLY A 439 -14.61 4.31 -5.53
CA GLY A 439 -15.55 5.34 -5.79
C GLY A 439 -16.97 4.77 -5.89
N GLU A 440 -17.92 5.64 -6.07
CA GLU A 440 -19.37 5.37 -6.11
C GLU A 440 -19.81 4.37 -7.21
N LYS A 441 -18.88 3.97 -8.08
CA LYS A 441 -19.15 3.01 -9.18
C LYS A 441 -18.13 1.89 -9.15
N CYS A 442 -18.61 0.66 -9.07
CA CYS A 442 -17.80 -0.54 -9.24
C CYS A 442 -17.16 -0.52 -10.62
N ARG A 443 -15.85 -0.32 -10.68
CA ARG A 443 -15.09 -0.38 -11.93
C ARG A 443 -14.25 -1.63 -11.93
N TYR A 444 -14.54 -2.52 -12.87
CA TYR A 444 -13.72 -3.70 -13.10
C TYR A 444 -12.54 -3.31 -13.99
N LYS A 445 -11.33 -3.67 -13.56
CA LYS A 445 -10.14 -3.60 -14.40
C LYS A 445 -9.62 -5.02 -14.55
N THR A 446 -9.56 -5.50 -15.79
CA THR A 446 -8.78 -6.69 -16.14
C THR A 446 -7.30 -6.30 -16.16
N ARG A 447 -6.43 -7.21 -15.79
CA ARG A 447 -4.97 -7.06 -15.95
C ARG A 447 -4.56 -6.96 -17.39
#